data_8e47d66df435a4d1c7fa9db8fc300d3f
#
_entry.id   8e47d66df435a4d1c7fa9db8fc300d3f
#
_cell.length_a   1.000
_cell.length_b   1.000
_cell.length_c   1.000
_cell.angle_alpha   90.00
_cell.angle_beta   90.00
_cell.angle_gamma   90.00
#
_symmetry.space_group_name_H-M   'P 1'
#
loop_
_entity.id
_entity.type
_entity.pdbx_description
1 polymer ?
#
loop_
_entity_poly.entity_id
_entity_poly.type
_entity_poly.pdbx_seq_one_letter_code
_entity_poly.pdbx_strand_id
1 'polypeptide(L)'
;MNILKNIDGKNSSLKQRIIALCINDGDYSLADLSKELDTSIPTTTKLVGELVEDGLLMDMGKVGTNGGRRPSIYGLNPSAGYLVGVDIRRKFIGFAVTDFKGTLVDFHESIDFKVDNSEESFRNMCRVINNELNESGIDPTKVLAYGFNLTGRVNNETGYCFSYFLGEDK
;
A
#
# COMPACT_ATOMS: atom_id res chain seq x y z
N MET A 1 -7.35 0.60 13.60
CA MET A 1 -8.16 1.70 13.05
C MET A 1 -8.07 1.59 11.54
N ASN A 2 -9.18 1.40 10.82
CA ASN A 2 -9.10 1.18 9.37
C ASN A 2 -8.97 2.55 8.67
N ILE A 3 -7.72 2.94 8.43
CA ILE A 3 -7.34 4.24 7.83
C ILE A 3 -8.03 4.45 6.46
N LEU A 4 -8.29 3.35 5.72
CA LEU A 4 -8.94 3.42 4.41
C LEU A 4 -10.44 3.77 4.50
N LYS A 5 -11.11 3.58 5.66
CA LYS A 5 -12.51 3.99 5.85
C LYS A 5 -12.70 5.51 5.85
N ASN A 6 -11.64 6.27 6.14
CA ASN A 6 -11.71 7.73 6.15
C ASN A 6 -11.64 8.34 4.74
N ILE A 7 -11.32 7.51 3.73
CA ILE A 7 -11.36 7.94 2.32
C ILE A 7 -12.80 7.83 1.77
N ASP A 8 -13.71 7.14 2.46
CA ASP A 8 -15.12 7.05 2.07
C ASP A 8 -15.87 8.34 2.44
N GLY A 9 -16.78 8.77 1.58
CA GLY A 9 -17.63 9.92 1.82
C GLY A 9 -17.62 10.96 0.69
N LYS A 10 -18.16 12.14 0.98
CA LYS A 10 -18.18 13.26 0.04
C LYS A 10 -16.74 13.65 -0.33
N ASN A 11 -16.40 13.64 -1.63
CA ASN A 11 -15.06 13.88 -2.18
C ASN A 11 -14.06 12.72 -2.06
N SER A 12 -14.50 11.51 -1.78
CA SER A 12 -13.67 10.30 -1.70
C SER A 12 -12.80 10.12 -2.97
N SER A 13 -13.37 10.33 -4.15
CA SER A 13 -12.63 10.24 -5.42
C SER A 13 -11.49 11.27 -5.54
N LEU A 14 -11.68 12.48 -5.02
CA LEU A 14 -10.64 13.51 -5.03
C LEU A 14 -9.52 13.19 -4.03
N LYS A 15 -9.86 12.70 -2.83
CA LYS A 15 -8.86 12.24 -1.85
C LYS A 15 -8.03 11.08 -2.41
N GLN A 16 -8.68 10.10 -3.07
CA GLN A 16 -7.98 8.99 -3.73
C GLN A 16 -7.04 9.50 -4.83
N ARG A 17 -7.47 10.47 -5.64
CA ARG A 17 -6.60 11.08 -6.67
C ARG A 17 -5.40 11.81 -6.06
N ILE A 18 -5.56 12.53 -4.95
CA ILE A 18 -4.44 13.16 -4.23
C ILE A 18 -3.41 12.10 -3.81
N ILE A 19 -3.87 11.02 -3.19
CA ILE A 19 -2.98 9.92 -2.77
C ILE A 19 -2.30 9.30 -3.99
N ALA A 20 -3.03 9.02 -5.07
CA ALA A 20 -2.47 8.45 -6.29
C ALA A 20 -1.40 9.36 -6.93
N LEU A 21 -1.61 10.67 -6.96
CA LEU A 21 -0.61 11.64 -7.42
C LEU A 21 0.65 11.56 -6.54
N CYS A 22 0.49 11.55 -5.21
CA CYS A 22 1.64 11.45 -4.31
C CYS A 22 2.38 10.11 -4.42
N ILE A 23 1.70 9.01 -4.77
CA ILE A 23 2.34 7.70 -5.03
C ILE A 23 3.18 7.76 -6.30
N ASN A 24 2.65 8.34 -7.38
CA ASN A 24 3.26 8.28 -8.70
C ASN A 24 4.36 9.32 -8.90
N ASP A 25 4.12 10.54 -8.43
CA ASP A 25 4.93 11.70 -8.80
C ASP A 25 5.63 12.35 -7.59
N GLY A 26 5.35 11.90 -6.36
CA GLY A 26 5.98 12.38 -5.13
C GLY A 26 5.20 13.49 -4.42
N ASP A 27 5.94 14.45 -3.87
CA ASP A 27 5.36 15.45 -2.97
C ASP A 27 4.88 16.70 -3.75
N TYR A 28 3.76 17.31 -3.35
CA TYR A 28 3.09 18.39 -4.06
C TYR A 28 2.85 19.62 -3.19
N SER A 29 2.86 20.82 -3.82
CA SER A 29 2.26 22.01 -3.21
C SER A 29 0.73 22.02 -3.38
N LEU A 30 0.03 22.80 -2.53
CA LEU A 30 -1.43 22.99 -2.68
C LEU A 30 -1.81 23.57 -4.05
N ALA A 31 -0.97 24.43 -4.62
CA ALA A 31 -1.20 25.04 -5.93
C ALA A 31 -1.09 24.00 -7.05
N ASP A 32 -0.09 23.12 -7.00
CA ASP A 32 0.09 22.06 -7.98
C ASP A 32 -1.03 21.03 -7.89
N LEU A 33 -1.39 20.57 -6.68
CA LEU A 33 -2.55 19.67 -6.47
C LEU A 33 -3.86 20.30 -6.99
N SER A 34 -4.08 21.58 -6.73
CA SER A 34 -5.27 22.29 -7.19
C SER A 34 -5.37 22.28 -8.72
N LYS A 35 -4.24 22.44 -9.41
CA LYS A 35 -4.14 22.39 -10.87
C LYS A 35 -4.37 20.97 -11.40
N GLU A 36 -3.71 19.95 -10.83
CA GLU A 36 -3.87 18.56 -11.25
C GLU A 36 -5.28 18.00 -11.03
N LEU A 37 -5.96 18.49 -10.00
CA LEU A 37 -7.34 18.08 -9.67
C LEU A 37 -8.42 18.89 -10.37
N ASP A 38 -8.05 19.98 -11.05
CA ASP A 38 -9.00 20.97 -11.59
C ASP A 38 -9.97 21.49 -10.52
N THR A 39 -9.44 21.88 -9.36
CA THR A 39 -10.21 22.34 -8.21
C THR A 39 -9.69 23.68 -7.70
N SER A 40 -10.48 24.36 -6.85
CA SER A 40 -10.02 25.58 -6.22
C SER A 40 -8.99 25.31 -5.10
N ILE A 41 -8.03 26.24 -4.89
CA ILE A 41 -7.07 26.13 -3.77
C ILE A 41 -7.77 25.94 -2.40
N PRO A 42 -8.85 26.65 -2.05
CA PRO A 42 -9.57 26.40 -0.81
C PRO A 42 -10.10 24.96 -0.68
N THR A 43 -10.64 24.39 -1.77
CA THR A 43 -11.11 23.00 -1.80
C THR A 43 -9.95 22.03 -1.59
N THR A 44 -8.86 22.22 -2.31
CA THR A 44 -7.65 21.39 -2.18
C THR A 44 -7.07 21.49 -0.77
N THR A 45 -6.99 22.70 -0.20
CA THR A 45 -6.51 22.92 1.18
C THR A 45 -7.33 22.12 2.19
N LYS A 46 -8.66 22.14 2.03
CA LYS A 46 -9.55 21.36 2.90
C LYS A 46 -9.29 19.85 2.78
N LEU A 47 -9.20 19.32 1.54
CA LEU A 47 -8.98 17.90 1.30
C LEU A 47 -7.62 17.42 1.82
N VAL A 48 -6.57 18.20 1.58
CA VAL A 48 -5.22 17.91 2.11
C VAL A 48 -5.22 17.99 3.63
N GLY A 49 -5.88 18.99 4.24
CA GLY A 49 -6.02 19.09 5.69
C GLY A 49 -6.67 17.85 6.30
N GLU A 50 -7.77 17.38 5.71
CA GLU A 50 -8.44 16.15 6.15
C GLU A 50 -7.52 14.92 6.03
N LEU A 51 -6.74 14.79 4.93
CA LEU A 51 -5.79 13.70 4.76
C LEU A 51 -4.60 13.77 5.72
N VAL A 52 -4.18 14.96 6.13
CA VAL A 52 -3.16 15.16 7.17
C VAL A 52 -3.73 14.81 8.55
N GLU A 53 -4.95 15.22 8.87
CA GLU A 53 -5.64 14.84 10.13
C GLU A 53 -5.86 13.33 10.21
N ASP A 54 -6.18 12.68 9.09
CA ASP A 54 -6.29 11.23 8.97
C ASP A 54 -4.92 10.50 9.04
N GLY A 55 -3.81 11.25 9.04
CA GLY A 55 -2.45 10.72 9.10
C GLY A 55 -1.94 10.08 7.81
N LEU A 56 -2.64 10.25 6.68
CA LEU A 56 -2.25 9.71 5.37
C LEU A 56 -1.24 10.58 4.64
N LEU A 57 -1.35 11.90 4.80
CA LEU A 57 -0.38 12.88 4.32
C LEU A 57 0.33 13.56 5.49
N MET A 58 1.46 14.18 5.18
CA MET A 58 2.19 15.04 6.11
C MET A 58 2.74 16.26 5.40
N ASP A 59 2.94 17.37 6.15
CA ASP A 59 3.67 18.54 5.67
C ASP A 59 5.18 18.22 5.67
N MET A 60 5.76 18.17 4.47
CA MET A 60 7.17 17.91 4.24
C MET A 60 8.04 19.15 4.43
N GLY A 61 7.44 20.26 4.83
CA GLY A 61 8.13 21.53 5.00
C GLY A 61 8.06 22.44 3.77
N LYS A 62 8.95 23.44 3.74
CA LYS A 62 8.98 24.45 2.69
C LYS A 62 10.14 24.21 1.74
N VAL A 63 9.84 24.23 0.44
CA VAL A 63 10.89 24.14 -0.60
C VAL A 63 11.55 25.51 -0.77
N GLY A 64 12.90 25.48 -0.87
CA GLY A 64 13.68 26.70 -1.17
C GLY A 64 13.39 27.18 -2.59
N THR A 65 12.86 28.41 -2.72
CA THR A 65 12.71 29.09 -4.01
C THR A 65 13.67 30.27 -4.08
N ASN A 66 14.17 30.59 -5.27
CA ASN A 66 15.04 31.75 -5.53
C ASN A 66 14.25 33.07 -5.53
N GLY A 67 13.36 33.28 -4.57
CA GLY A 67 12.56 34.49 -4.37
C GLY A 67 11.06 34.18 -4.24
N GLY A 68 10.39 34.85 -3.29
CA GLY A 68 8.96 34.71 -3.02
C GLY A 68 8.62 33.86 -1.79
N ARG A 69 7.29 33.77 -1.47
CA ARG A 69 6.79 32.99 -0.34
C ARG A 69 6.99 31.50 -0.64
N ARG A 70 7.73 30.82 0.21
CA ARG A 70 7.99 29.37 0.10
C ARG A 70 6.70 28.58 0.38
N PRO A 71 6.18 27.80 -0.58
CA PRO A 71 5.00 26.98 -0.37
C PRO A 71 5.33 25.78 0.53
N SER A 72 4.38 25.35 1.37
CA SER A 72 4.42 24.04 2.01
C SER A 72 4.20 22.95 0.96
N ILE A 73 4.93 21.86 1.12
CA ILE A 73 4.84 20.66 0.29
C ILE A 73 4.23 19.56 1.12
N TYR A 74 3.32 18.79 0.54
CA TYR A 74 2.63 17.68 1.18
C TYR A 74 2.96 16.38 0.46
N GLY A 75 3.20 15.33 1.22
CA GLY A 75 3.52 14.01 0.71
C GLY A 75 2.91 12.91 1.55
N LEU A 76 3.08 11.65 1.12
CA LEU A 76 2.62 10.49 1.87
C LEU A 76 3.35 10.41 3.22
N ASN A 77 2.60 10.10 4.27
CA ASN A 77 3.16 9.84 5.60
C ASN A 77 3.64 8.37 5.66
N PRO A 78 4.97 8.10 5.72
CA PRO A 78 5.48 6.73 5.79
C PRO A 78 4.90 5.93 6.96
N SER A 79 4.61 6.61 8.08
CA SER A 79 4.08 5.98 9.31
C SER A 79 2.57 5.72 9.28
N ALA A 80 1.88 6.03 8.18
CA ALA A 80 0.43 5.80 8.05
C ALA A 80 0.07 4.32 8.15
N GLY A 81 0.96 3.43 7.69
CA GLY A 81 0.80 1.98 7.78
C GLY A 81 1.76 1.24 6.87
N TYR A 82 1.53 -0.06 6.75
CA TYR A 82 2.39 -0.97 6.01
C TYR A 82 1.60 -1.77 4.97
N LEU A 83 2.28 -2.14 3.89
CA LEU A 83 1.76 -3.04 2.86
C LEU A 83 2.64 -4.29 2.85
N VAL A 84 2.01 -5.46 2.88
CA VAL A 84 2.71 -6.75 2.87
C VAL A 84 2.53 -7.41 1.52
N GLY A 85 3.64 -7.75 0.87
CA GLY A 85 3.68 -8.52 -0.37
C GLY A 85 4.12 -9.95 -0.09
N VAL A 86 3.39 -10.93 -0.64
CA VAL A 86 3.70 -12.36 -0.51
C VAL A 86 3.77 -12.98 -1.90
N ASP A 87 4.92 -13.54 -2.26
CA ASP A 87 5.12 -14.25 -3.53
C ASP A 87 5.15 -15.76 -3.27
N ILE A 88 4.07 -16.45 -3.65
CA ILE A 88 3.89 -17.88 -3.40
C ILE A 88 4.40 -18.66 -4.59
N ARG A 89 5.50 -19.39 -4.40
CA ARG A 89 6.09 -20.28 -5.39
C ARG A 89 6.09 -21.73 -4.90
N ARG A 90 6.37 -22.68 -5.79
CA ARG A 90 6.25 -24.12 -5.50
C ARG A 90 7.03 -24.59 -4.27
N LYS A 91 8.21 -24.03 -4.01
CA LYS A 91 9.14 -24.51 -2.98
C LYS A 91 9.48 -23.45 -1.94
N PHE A 92 9.04 -22.23 -2.11
CA PHE A 92 9.35 -21.13 -1.21
C PHE A 92 8.30 -20.02 -1.29
N ILE A 93 8.30 -19.21 -0.27
CA ILE A 93 7.53 -17.97 -0.16
C ILE A 93 8.52 -16.81 -0.15
N GLY A 94 8.31 -15.81 -1.00
CA GLY A 94 8.91 -14.50 -0.86
C GLY A 94 8.02 -13.61 0.01
N PHE A 95 8.64 -12.81 0.88
CA PHE A 95 7.94 -11.89 1.77
C PHE A 95 8.57 -10.51 1.69
N ALA A 96 7.76 -9.48 1.60
CA ALA A 96 8.21 -8.10 1.60
C ALA A 96 7.24 -7.21 2.37
N VAL A 97 7.76 -6.22 3.07
CA VAL A 97 6.97 -5.16 3.70
C VAL A 97 7.46 -3.82 3.23
N THR A 98 6.54 -2.96 2.82
CA THR A 98 6.83 -1.55 2.56
C THR A 98 6.07 -0.67 3.54
N ASP A 99 6.60 0.51 3.81
CA ASP A 99 5.85 1.59 4.43
C ASP A 99 4.78 2.15 3.47
N PHE A 100 3.97 3.10 3.94
CA PHE A 100 2.91 3.70 3.13
C PHE A 100 3.44 4.54 1.96
N LYS A 101 4.71 4.97 2.00
CA LYS A 101 5.39 5.68 0.90
C LYS A 101 6.00 4.73 -0.13
N GLY A 102 5.95 3.40 0.12
CA GLY A 102 6.52 2.37 -0.76
C GLY A 102 7.99 2.08 -0.49
N THR A 103 8.58 2.61 0.59
CA THR A 103 9.95 2.29 0.99
C THR A 103 10.00 0.88 1.57
N LEU A 104 10.92 0.06 1.08
CA LEU A 104 11.12 -1.29 1.58
C LEU A 104 11.59 -1.25 3.04
N VAL A 105 10.83 -1.92 3.92
CA VAL A 105 11.10 -2.00 5.36
C VAL A 105 11.75 -3.34 5.69
N ASP A 106 11.22 -4.43 5.10
CA ASP A 106 11.74 -5.78 5.31
C ASP A 106 11.56 -6.63 4.05
N PHE A 107 12.47 -7.58 3.82
CA PHE A 107 12.44 -8.41 2.63
C PHE A 107 13.14 -9.75 2.84
N HIS A 108 12.41 -10.84 2.62
CA HIS A 108 12.92 -12.21 2.57
C HIS A 108 12.60 -12.82 1.21
N GLU A 109 13.62 -13.02 0.38
CA GLU A 109 13.44 -13.48 -1.00
C GLU A 109 12.95 -14.92 -1.08
N SER A 110 13.37 -15.79 -0.13
CA SER A 110 13.14 -17.22 -0.21
C SER A 110 13.06 -17.84 1.18
N ILE A 111 11.84 -18.08 1.63
CA ILE A 111 11.53 -18.81 2.84
C ILE A 111 11.13 -20.22 2.41
N ASP A 112 11.88 -21.24 2.83
CA ASP A 112 11.60 -22.63 2.46
C ASP A 112 10.17 -23.03 2.85
N PHE A 113 9.36 -23.30 1.85
CA PHE A 113 7.97 -23.70 2.04
C PHE A 113 7.47 -24.49 0.82
N LYS A 114 7.01 -25.72 1.07
CA LYS A 114 6.40 -26.52 0.02
C LYS A 114 4.89 -26.33 0.02
N VAL A 115 4.40 -25.66 -1.01
CA VAL A 115 2.96 -25.41 -1.20
C VAL A 115 2.29 -26.62 -1.82
N ASP A 116 1.15 -27.03 -1.28
CA ASP A 116 0.20 -27.97 -1.87
C ASP A 116 -1.25 -27.48 -1.65
N ASN A 117 -2.21 -28.17 -2.26
CA ASN A 117 -3.64 -27.80 -2.21
C ASN A 117 -4.37 -28.35 -0.98
N SER A 118 -3.68 -28.46 0.17
CA SER A 118 -4.28 -28.88 1.41
C SER A 118 -4.61 -27.70 2.34
N GLU A 119 -5.63 -27.88 3.17
CA GLU A 119 -5.96 -26.91 4.22
C GLU A 119 -4.81 -26.74 5.21
N GLU A 120 -4.07 -27.81 5.46
CA GLU A 120 -2.90 -27.78 6.34
C GLU A 120 -1.79 -26.91 5.75
N SER A 121 -1.48 -27.05 4.46
CA SER A 121 -0.52 -26.21 3.75
C SER A 121 -0.92 -24.73 3.82
N PHE A 122 -2.21 -24.43 3.60
CA PHE A 122 -2.72 -23.06 3.72
C PHE A 122 -2.54 -22.50 5.14
N ARG A 123 -2.90 -23.28 6.18
CA ARG A 123 -2.72 -22.85 7.58
C ARG A 123 -1.25 -22.63 7.94
N ASN A 124 -0.37 -23.50 7.45
CA ASN A 124 1.06 -23.38 7.67
C ASN A 124 1.63 -22.14 6.96
N MET A 125 1.20 -21.86 5.74
CA MET A 125 1.56 -20.64 5.02
C MET A 125 1.15 -19.38 5.80
N CYS A 126 -0.07 -19.32 6.32
CA CYS A 126 -0.50 -18.21 7.17
C CYS A 126 0.36 -18.05 8.43
N ARG A 127 0.82 -19.15 9.04
CA ARG A 127 1.73 -19.10 10.20
C ARG A 127 3.09 -18.52 9.81
N VAL A 128 3.65 -18.98 8.69
CA VAL A 128 4.92 -18.45 8.17
C VAL A 128 4.81 -16.96 7.96
N ILE A 129 3.79 -16.47 7.22
CA ILE A 129 3.60 -15.04 6.95
C ILE A 129 3.46 -14.23 8.25
N ASN A 130 2.71 -14.74 9.23
CA ASN A 130 2.57 -14.07 10.52
C ASN A 130 3.87 -14.05 11.34
N ASN A 131 4.68 -15.09 11.25
CA ASN A 131 5.99 -15.13 11.92
C ASN A 131 6.94 -14.11 11.31
N GLU A 132 7.04 -14.05 9.97
CA GLU A 132 7.85 -13.05 9.28
C GLU A 132 7.42 -11.63 9.64
N LEU A 133 6.12 -11.37 9.68
CA LEU A 133 5.59 -10.06 10.09
C LEU A 133 5.98 -9.71 11.55
N ASN A 134 5.92 -10.68 12.46
CA ASN A 134 6.33 -10.47 13.85
C ASN A 134 7.84 -10.23 13.97
N GLU A 135 8.65 -10.97 13.20
CA GLU A 135 10.12 -10.82 13.19
C GLU A 135 10.55 -9.47 12.61
N SER A 136 9.79 -8.92 11.66
CA SER A 136 10.02 -7.57 11.14
C SER A 136 9.77 -6.46 12.16
N GLY A 137 9.20 -6.77 13.34
CA GLY A 137 8.90 -5.80 14.41
C GLY A 137 7.73 -4.87 14.09
N ILE A 138 6.95 -5.19 13.07
CA ILE A 138 5.80 -4.38 12.63
C ILE A 138 4.57 -4.76 13.44
N ASP A 139 3.87 -3.74 13.94
CA ASP A 139 2.56 -3.92 14.56
C ASP A 139 1.54 -4.38 13.51
N PRO A 140 0.98 -5.62 13.63
CA PRO A 140 0.01 -6.14 12.66
C PRO A 140 -1.24 -5.27 12.50
N THR A 141 -1.59 -4.48 13.52
CA THR A 141 -2.73 -3.55 13.46
C THR A 141 -2.51 -2.37 12.52
N LYS A 142 -1.26 -2.12 12.14
CA LYS A 142 -0.85 -1.10 11.17
C LYS A 142 -0.74 -1.62 9.75
N VAL A 143 -0.93 -2.93 9.50
CA VAL A 143 -0.96 -3.48 8.15
C VAL A 143 -2.26 -3.08 7.47
N LEU A 144 -2.15 -2.36 6.37
CA LEU A 144 -3.28 -1.82 5.60
C LEU A 144 -3.81 -2.83 4.60
N ALA A 145 -2.91 -3.59 3.96
CA ALA A 145 -3.27 -4.58 2.96
C ALA A 145 -2.19 -5.64 2.79
N TYR A 146 -2.63 -6.82 2.32
CA TYR A 146 -1.78 -7.90 1.84
C TYR A 146 -1.99 -8.07 0.34
N GLY A 147 -0.88 -8.10 -0.41
CA GLY A 147 -0.85 -8.47 -1.82
C GLY A 147 -0.27 -9.87 -1.98
N PHE A 148 -0.99 -10.76 -2.66
CA PHE A 148 -0.52 -12.11 -2.92
C PHE A 148 -0.23 -12.29 -4.41
N ASN A 149 0.97 -12.75 -4.73
CA ASN A 149 1.31 -13.26 -6.06
C ASN A 149 1.34 -14.79 -6.01
N LEU A 150 0.65 -15.40 -6.96
CA LEU A 150 0.58 -16.86 -7.10
C LEU A 150 0.87 -17.22 -8.55
N THR A 151 1.82 -18.13 -8.75
CA THR A 151 2.12 -18.61 -10.10
C THR A 151 0.97 -19.48 -10.63
N GLY A 152 0.31 -19.01 -11.69
CA GLY A 152 -0.81 -19.71 -12.32
C GLY A 152 -1.30 -19.06 -13.59
N ARG A 153 -2.30 -19.66 -14.21
CA ARG A 153 -3.05 -19.09 -15.34
C ARG A 153 -4.40 -18.65 -14.83
N VAL A 154 -4.72 -17.39 -15.01
CA VAL A 154 -5.99 -16.82 -14.57
C VAL A 154 -6.91 -16.63 -15.78
N ASN A 155 -8.14 -17.10 -15.65
CA ASN A 155 -9.21 -16.71 -16.55
C ASN A 155 -9.78 -15.37 -16.06
N ASN A 156 -9.57 -14.30 -16.82
CA ASN A 156 -9.94 -12.94 -16.43
C ASN A 156 -11.46 -12.71 -16.37
N GLU A 157 -12.26 -13.58 -17.04
CA GLU A 157 -13.72 -13.46 -17.04
C GLU A 157 -14.35 -14.10 -15.80
N THR A 158 -13.81 -15.27 -15.39
CA THR A 158 -14.38 -16.06 -14.29
C THR A 158 -13.61 -15.91 -12.98
N GLY A 159 -12.39 -15.38 -12.99
CA GLY A 159 -11.48 -15.35 -11.86
C GLY A 159 -10.86 -16.71 -11.51
N TYR A 160 -11.15 -17.76 -12.31
CA TYR A 160 -10.58 -19.09 -12.06
C TYR A 160 -9.06 -19.07 -12.26
N CYS A 161 -8.32 -19.55 -11.25
CA CYS A 161 -6.87 -19.67 -11.30
C CYS A 161 -6.46 -21.14 -11.32
N PHE A 162 -5.73 -21.52 -12.36
CA PHE A 162 -5.12 -22.85 -12.50
C PHE A 162 -3.62 -22.77 -12.18
N SER A 163 -3.17 -23.53 -11.20
CA SER A 163 -1.75 -23.64 -10.86
C SER A 163 -1.29 -25.09 -10.86
N TYR A 164 -0.24 -25.41 -11.64
CA TYR A 164 0.30 -26.76 -11.76
C TYR A 164 0.82 -27.35 -10.45
N PHE A 165 1.15 -26.55 -9.45
CA PHE A 165 1.68 -27.06 -8.20
C PHE A 165 0.64 -27.14 -7.08
N LEU A 166 -0.53 -26.54 -7.26
CA LEU A 166 -1.66 -26.73 -6.36
C LEU A 166 -2.48 -27.97 -6.69
N GLY A 167 -2.24 -28.57 -7.87
CA GLY A 167 -2.95 -29.75 -8.36
C GLY A 167 -4.30 -29.39 -8.98
N GLU A 168 -4.75 -30.26 -9.87
CA GLU A 168 -6.17 -30.30 -10.26
C GLU A 168 -6.87 -31.25 -9.29
N ASP A 169 -7.97 -30.84 -8.69
CA ASP A 169 -8.99 -31.77 -8.24
C ASP A 169 -9.53 -32.45 -9.50
N LYS A 170 -9.13 -33.69 -9.71
CA LYS A 170 -9.65 -34.56 -10.78
C LYS A 170 -11.05 -35.00 -10.42
#